data_bf1ac07e9249cb0c7625e8fa2bf0efa0
#
_entry.id   bf1ac07e9249cb0c7625e8fa2bf0efa0
#
_cell.length_a   1.000
_cell.length_b   1.000
_cell.length_c   1.000
_cell.angle_alpha   90.00
_cell.angle_beta   90.00
_cell.angle_gamma   90.00
#
_symmetry.space_group_name_H-M   'P 1'
#
loop_
_entity.id
_entity.type
_entity.pdbx_description
1 polymer ?
#
loop_
_entity_poly.entity_id
_entity_poly.type
_entity_poly.pdbx_seq_one_letter_code
_entity_poly.pdbx_strand_id
1 'polypeptide(L)'
;MKWNVEILIVAAIFVTLIWGYNMKTDNQQLGHNKQIPTLNYVGAINGKHLFEMAFTRQDNSLSGTLVNTFEKENKIHGTIDHEGTFLLTEYEEGKEVGVLEGAIMPGGKMKGTWSTPDGEKWFPFYLVQTQE
;
A
#
# COMPACT_ATOMS: atom_id res chain seq x y z
N MET A 1 59.08 -26.00 12.54
CA MET A 1 58.57 -25.79 11.17
C MET A 1 57.07 -26.13 11.00
N LYS A 2 56.46 -26.82 11.93
CA LYS A 2 55.03 -27.14 11.84
C LYS A 2 54.11 -25.94 12.23
N TRP A 3 54.60 -24.95 12.90
CA TRP A 3 53.80 -23.80 13.39
C TRP A 3 53.38 -22.81 12.29
N ASN A 4 54.19 -22.66 11.26
CA ASN A 4 53.93 -21.67 10.20
C ASN A 4 52.87 -22.12 9.22
N VAL A 5 52.62 -23.38 9.09
CA VAL A 5 51.59 -23.93 8.15
C VAL A 5 50.20 -23.80 8.76
N GLU A 6 50.07 -24.04 10.07
CA GLU A 6 48.78 -23.89 10.78
C GLU A 6 48.32 -22.43 10.85
N ILE A 7 49.25 -21.50 11.06
CA ILE A 7 48.96 -20.07 11.09
C ILE A 7 48.51 -19.58 9.70
N LEU A 8 49.10 -20.06 8.64
CA LEU A 8 48.72 -19.75 7.25
C LEU A 8 47.34 -20.24 6.87
N ILE A 9 46.99 -21.44 7.34
CA ILE A 9 45.66 -22.03 7.09
C ILE A 9 44.56 -21.26 7.82
N VAL A 10 44.82 -20.86 9.07
CA VAL A 10 43.87 -20.05 9.88
C VAL A 10 43.69 -18.67 9.26
N ALA A 11 44.75 -18.02 8.77
CA ALA A 11 44.67 -16.76 8.09
C ALA A 11 43.90 -16.80 6.78
N ALA A 12 44.08 -17.88 6.00
CA ALA A 12 43.35 -18.08 4.75
C ALA A 12 41.84 -18.31 4.98
N ILE A 13 41.48 -19.05 6.03
CA ILE A 13 40.07 -19.26 6.41
C ILE A 13 39.44 -17.96 6.89
N PHE A 14 40.16 -17.12 7.62
CA PHE A 14 39.68 -15.81 8.07
C PHE A 14 39.41 -14.84 6.91
N VAL A 15 40.30 -14.80 5.92
CA VAL A 15 40.15 -13.96 4.73
C VAL A 15 38.92 -14.39 3.90
N THR A 16 38.71 -15.69 3.73
CA THR A 16 37.53 -16.20 3.02
C THR A 16 36.21 -15.92 3.75
N LEU A 17 36.20 -15.97 5.07
CA LEU A 17 35.03 -15.61 5.86
C LEU A 17 34.69 -14.11 5.78
N ILE A 18 35.67 -13.24 5.80
CA ILE A 18 35.48 -11.78 5.66
C ILE A 18 34.99 -11.44 4.25
N TRP A 19 35.49 -12.08 3.22
CA TRP A 19 35.03 -11.92 1.84
C TRP A 19 33.59 -12.42 1.64
N GLY A 20 33.25 -13.53 2.20
CA GLY A 20 31.89 -14.07 2.15
C GLY A 20 30.88 -13.20 2.93
N TYR A 21 31.31 -12.57 3.99
CA TYR A 21 30.49 -11.66 4.78
C TYR A 21 30.23 -10.35 4.05
N ASN A 22 31.23 -9.77 3.43
CA ASN A 22 31.09 -8.53 2.65
C ASN A 22 30.22 -8.73 1.39
N MET A 23 30.33 -9.87 0.73
CA MET A 23 29.48 -10.17 -0.42
C MET A 23 27.99 -10.34 -0.05
N LYS A 24 27.69 -10.85 1.14
CA LYS A 24 26.31 -10.92 1.64
C LYS A 24 25.72 -9.56 2.00
N THR A 25 26.57 -8.64 2.44
CA THR A 25 26.12 -7.31 2.81
C THR A 25 25.81 -6.46 1.56
N ASP A 26 26.61 -6.60 0.50
CA ASP A 26 26.35 -5.91 -0.77
C ASP A 26 25.10 -6.39 -1.48
N ASN A 27 24.75 -7.67 -1.37
CA ASN A 27 23.53 -8.21 -1.94
C ASN A 27 22.26 -7.80 -1.17
N GLN A 28 22.38 -7.39 0.09
CA GLN A 28 21.24 -6.86 0.85
C GLN A 28 20.98 -5.38 0.57
N GLN A 29 21.97 -4.64 0.10
CA GLN A 29 21.77 -3.24 -0.30
C GLN A 29 21.14 -3.08 -1.69
N LEU A 30 21.15 -4.13 -2.51
CA LEU A 30 20.47 -4.19 -3.80
C LEU A 30 18.99 -4.62 -3.69
N GLY A 31 18.51 -4.90 -2.49
CA GLY A 31 17.08 -4.93 -2.23
C GLY A 31 16.54 -3.53 -2.49
N HIS A 32 16.08 -3.28 -3.71
CA HIS A 32 15.33 -2.08 -4.02
C HIS A 32 14.22 -1.96 -2.99
N ASN A 33 14.32 -0.99 -2.11
CA ASN A 33 13.19 -0.46 -1.38
C ASN A 33 12.24 0.10 -2.46
N LYS A 34 11.49 -0.80 -3.10
CA LYS A 34 10.48 -0.42 -4.06
C LYS A 34 9.41 0.30 -3.26
N GLN A 35 9.57 1.61 -3.16
CA GLN A 35 8.60 2.46 -2.52
C GLN A 35 7.28 2.27 -3.24
N ILE A 36 6.29 1.72 -2.54
CA ILE A 36 4.95 1.52 -3.09
C ILE A 36 4.33 2.92 -3.26
N PRO A 37 3.97 3.35 -4.48
CA PRO A 37 3.41 4.67 -4.67
C PRO A 37 2.05 4.79 -4.00
N THR A 38 1.80 5.95 -3.38
CA THR A 38 0.49 6.32 -2.87
C THR A 38 -0.34 6.91 -4.01
N LEU A 39 -1.56 6.42 -4.17
CA LEU A 39 -2.53 6.93 -5.13
C LEU A 39 -3.51 7.85 -4.39
N ASN A 40 -3.69 9.06 -4.91
CA ASN A 40 -4.54 10.06 -4.30
C ASN A 40 -5.72 10.38 -5.22
N TYR A 41 -6.92 10.39 -4.65
CA TYR A 41 -8.17 10.67 -5.35
C TYR A 41 -8.98 11.71 -4.59
N VAL A 42 -9.63 12.60 -5.31
CA VAL A 42 -10.52 13.61 -4.76
C VAL A 42 -11.86 13.65 -5.50
N GLY A 43 -12.92 13.92 -4.81
CA GLY A 43 -14.24 14.02 -5.41
C GLY A 43 -15.37 14.18 -4.41
N ALA A 44 -16.53 13.60 -4.71
CA ALA A 44 -17.71 13.77 -3.89
C ALA A 44 -18.54 12.49 -3.79
N ILE A 45 -19.17 12.32 -2.63
CA ILE A 45 -20.27 11.36 -2.40
C ILE A 45 -21.59 12.14 -2.64
N ASN A 46 -22.49 11.54 -3.39
CA ASN A 46 -23.80 12.10 -3.74
C ASN A 46 -23.74 13.51 -4.35
N GLY A 47 -22.62 13.86 -5.00
CA GLY A 47 -22.39 15.15 -5.61
C GLY A 47 -22.27 16.34 -4.64
N LYS A 48 -22.31 16.11 -3.33
CA LYS A 48 -22.37 17.16 -2.30
C LYS A 48 -21.28 17.09 -1.24
N HIS A 49 -20.91 15.90 -0.81
CA HIS A 49 -19.97 15.72 0.29
C HIS A 49 -18.59 15.41 -0.26
N LEU A 50 -17.70 16.40 -0.19
CA LEU A 50 -16.33 16.25 -0.63
C LEU A 50 -15.60 15.25 0.22
N PHE A 51 -14.78 14.40 -0.42
CA PHE A 51 -13.88 13.53 0.28
C PHE A 51 -12.62 13.24 -0.53
N GLU A 52 -11.59 12.87 0.17
CA GLU A 52 -10.28 12.52 -0.38
C GLU A 52 -9.91 11.11 0.04
N MET A 53 -9.33 10.38 -0.87
CA MET A 53 -8.85 9.02 -0.62
C MET A 53 -7.38 8.93 -0.99
N ALA A 54 -6.57 8.37 -0.10
CA ALA A 54 -5.17 8.07 -0.33
C ALA A 54 -4.90 6.61 0.01
N PHE A 55 -4.41 5.83 -0.94
CA PHE A 55 -4.15 4.42 -0.69
C PHE A 55 -2.95 3.91 -1.45
N THR A 56 -2.38 2.82 -0.94
CA THR A 56 -1.36 2.01 -1.60
C THR A 56 -1.97 0.71 -2.09
N ARG A 57 -1.48 0.25 -3.23
CA ARG A 57 -1.82 -1.07 -3.77
C ARG A 57 -0.62 -2.00 -3.64
N GLN A 58 -0.85 -3.16 -3.07
CA GLN A 58 0.10 -4.26 -3.04
C GLN A 58 -0.60 -5.52 -3.52
N ASP A 59 -0.24 -5.99 -4.72
CA ASP A 59 -0.94 -7.07 -5.41
C ASP A 59 -2.45 -6.75 -5.57
N ASN A 60 -3.31 -7.51 -4.95
CA ASN A 60 -4.76 -7.31 -4.96
C ASN A 60 -5.29 -6.63 -3.69
N SER A 61 -4.41 -6.14 -2.83
CA SER A 61 -4.77 -5.48 -1.58
C SER A 61 -4.66 -3.97 -1.70
N LEU A 62 -5.65 -3.27 -1.18
CA LEU A 62 -5.66 -1.81 -1.03
C LEU A 62 -5.70 -1.45 0.46
N SER A 63 -4.92 -0.47 0.84
CA SER A 63 -4.84 0.03 2.21
C SER A 63 -4.54 1.51 2.22
N GLY A 64 -5.26 2.28 3.03
CA GLY A 64 -5.05 3.72 3.08
C GLY A 64 -6.01 4.44 4.01
N THR A 65 -6.33 5.68 3.63
CA THR A 65 -7.15 6.59 4.41
C THR A 65 -8.21 7.28 3.54
N LEU A 66 -9.28 7.67 4.19
CA LEU A 66 -10.35 8.48 3.62
C LEU A 66 -10.59 9.67 4.54
N VAL A 67 -10.57 10.88 3.99
CA VAL A 67 -10.85 12.12 4.72
C VAL A 67 -12.14 12.71 4.20
N ASN A 68 -13.11 12.91 5.07
CA ASN A 68 -14.41 13.46 4.72
C ASN A 68 -14.48 14.99 4.91
N THR A 69 -15.62 15.60 4.59
CA THR A 69 -15.87 17.04 4.69
C THR A 69 -15.63 17.62 6.09
N PHE A 70 -15.71 16.80 7.13
CA PHE A 70 -15.46 17.22 8.51
C PHE A 70 -14.00 17.09 8.93
N GLU A 71 -13.09 16.89 7.97
CA GLU A 71 -11.64 16.66 8.18
C GLU A 71 -11.34 15.44 9.05
N LYS A 72 -12.29 14.51 9.13
CA LYS A 72 -12.13 13.28 9.86
C LYS A 72 -11.46 12.23 8.97
N GLU A 73 -10.36 11.69 9.44
CA GLU A 73 -9.60 10.64 8.77
C GLU A 73 -10.03 9.26 9.27
N ASN A 74 -10.54 8.45 8.35
CA ASN A 74 -10.86 7.06 8.58
C ASN A 74 -9.90 6.16 7.81
N LYS A 75 -9.69 4.94 8.27
CA LYS A 75 -8.90 3.95 7.56
C LYS A 75 -9.75 3.20 6.55
N ILE A 76 -9.17 2.87 5.42
CA ILE A 76 -9.78 2.01 4.40
C ILE A 76 -8.87 0.82 4.11
N HIS A 77 -9.48 -0.32 3.93
CA HIS A 77 -8.78 -1.55 3.57
C HIS A 77 -9.69 -2.45 2.75
N GLY A 78 -9.13 -3.13 1.76
CA GLY A 78 -9.89 -4.06 0.95
C GLY A 78 -9.10 -4.65 -0.20
N THR A 79 -9.82 -4.98 -1.26
CA THR A 79 -9.28 -5.70 -2.42
C THR A 79 -9.61 -5.00 -3.72
N ILE A 80 -8.77 -5.25 -4.71
CA ILE A 80 -8.97 -4.83 -6.10
C ILE A 80 -8.56 -5.98 -7.01
N ASP A 81 -9.35 -6.23 -8.05
CA ASP A 81 -9.00 -7.22 -9.06
C ASP A 81 -8.17 -6.62 -10.21
N HIS A 82 -7.82 -7.46 -11.18
CA HIS A 82 -7.02 -7.05 -12.35
C HIS A 82 -7.81 -6.17 -13.34
N GLU A 83 -9.13 -6.14 -13.25
CA GLU A 83 -10.00 -5.28 -14.06
C GLU A 83 -10.22 -3.90 -13.43
N GLY A 84 -9.75 -3.70 -12.20
CA GLY A 84 -9.90 -2.46 -11.46
C GLY A 84 -11.15 -2.38 -10.60
N THR A 85 -11.89 -3.47 -10.46
CA THR A 85 -13.05 -3.56 -9.55
C THR A 85 -12.58 -3.73 -8.13
N PHE A 86 -13.05 -2.89 -7.21
CA PHE A 86 -12.61 -2.88 -5.83
C PHE A 86 -13.76 -2.99 -4.84
N LEU A 87 -13.42 -3.52 -3.67
CA LEU A 87 -14.25 -3.54 -2.48
C LEU A 87 -13.40 -3.07 -1.30
N LEU A 88 -13.78 -1.94 -0.71
CA LEU A 88 -13.10 -1.34 0.43
C LEU A 88 -14.05 -1.25 1.61
N THR A 89 -13.51 -1.48 2.81
CA THR A 89 -14.21 -1.22 4.07
C THR A 89 -13.60 -0.01 4.74
N GLU A 90 -14.44 0.91 5.17
CA GLU A 90 -14.07 2.11 5.93
C GLU A 90 -14.22 1.84 7.43
N TYR A 91 -13.19 2.20 8.18
CA TYR A 91 -13.10 2.01 9.63
C TYR A 91 -12.91 3.34 10.33
N GLU A 92 -13.73 3.58 11.31
CA GLU A 92 -13.59 4.66 12.27
C GLU A 92 -13.23 4.07 13.64
N GLU A 93 -12.03 4.38 14.13
CA GLU A 93 -11.54 3.86 15.41
C GLU A 93 -11.65 2.32 15.54
N GLY A 94 -11.37 1.61 14.45
CA GLY A 94 -11.43 0.14 14.40
C GLY A 94 -12.81 -0.46 14.16
N LYS A 95 -13.86 0.38 14.06
CA LYS A 95 -15.22 -0.06 13.78
C LYS A 95 -15.58 0.17 12.32
N GLU A 96 -16.21 -0.80 11.67
CA GLU A 96 -16.74 -0.63 10.31
C GLU A 96 -17.85 0.42 10.28
N VAL A 97 -17.71 1.43 9.43
CA VAL A 97 -18.67 2.50 9.27
C VAL A 97 -19.15 2.67 7.83
N GLY A 98 -18.47 2.06 6.87
CA GLY A 98 -18.84 2.15 5.47
C GLY A 98 -18.24 1.05 4.62
N VAL A 99 -18.85 0.84 3.46
CA VAL A 99 -18.36 -0.06 2.41
C VAL A 99 -18.35 0.71 1.10
N LEU A 100 -17.23 0.67 0.39
CA LEU A 100 -17.09 1.28 -0.93
C LEU A 100 -16.89 0.19 -1.97
N GLU A 101 -17.77 0.14 -2.94
CA GLU A 101 -17.71 -0.78 -4.07
C GLU A 101 -17.66 0.02 -5.36
N GLY A 102 -16.80 -0.37 -6.28
CA GLY A 102 -16.73 0.34 -7.55
C GLY A 102 -15.59 -0.10 -8.43
N ALA A 103 -15.19 0.78 -9.33
CA ALA A 103 -14.13 0.52 -10.27
C ALA A 103 -13.23 1.74 -10.48
N ILE A 104 -11.93 1.45 -10.63
CA ILE A 104 -10.96 2.41 -11.14
C ILE A 104 -10.93 2.27 -12.66
N MET A 105 -11.28 3.33 -13.34
CA MET A 105 -11.35 3.37 -14.79
C MET A 105 -10.08 3.96 -15.40
N PRO A 106 -9.79 3.66 -16.69
CA PRO A 106 -8.72 4.33 -17.41
C PRO A 106 -8.84 5.86 -17.33
N GLY A 107 -7.71 6.57 -17.23
CA GLY A 107 -7.69 8.03 -17.13
C GLY A 107 -7.80 8.57 -15.71
N GLY A 108 -7.64 7.72 -14.68
CA GLY A 108 -7.59 8.17 -13.30
C GLY A 108 -8.95 8.55 -12.71
N LYS A 109 -10.01 7.90 -13.15
CA LYS A 109 -11.36 8.10 -12.63
C LYS A 109 -11.76 6.92 -11.76
N MET A 110 -12.48 7.19 -10.67
CA MET A 110 -13.02 6.18 -9.77
C MET A 110 -14.51 6.43 -9.57
N LYS A 111 -15.31 5.41 -9.83
CA LYS A 111 -16.76 5.45 -9.62
C LYS A 111 -17.19 4.28 -8.76
N GLY A 112 -18.20 4.52 -7.94
CA GLY A 112 -18.77 3.46 -7.14
C GLY A 112 -19.90 3.93 -6.24
N THR A 113 -20.15 3.12 -5.25
CA THR A 113 -21.18 3.33 -4.24
C THR A 113 -20.57 3.19 -2.85
N TRP A 114 -20.82 4.17 -2.02
CA TRP A 114 -20.60 4.08 -0.57
C TRP A 114 -21.89 3.65 0.09
N SER A 115 -21.82 2.72 1.02
CA SER A 115 -23.00 2.26 1.79
C SER A 115 -22.65 2.10 3.27
N THR A 116 -23.68 2.17 4.12
CA THR A 116 -23.56 1.70 5.49
C THR A 116 -23.33 0.19 5.52
N PRO A 117 -22.69 -0.38 6.59
CA PRO A 117 -22.41 -1.82 6.66
C PRO A 117 -23.64 -2.70 6.50
N ASP A 118 -24.81 -2.24 6.96
CA ASP A 118 -26.10 -2.94 6.81
C ASP A 118 -26.73 -2.77 5.41
N GLY A 119 -26.17 -1.88 4.57
CA GLY A 119 -26.67 -1.59 3.23
C GLY A 119 -27.95 -0.77 3.17
N GLU A 120 -28.49 -0.29 4.30
CA GLU A 120 -29.73 0.48 4.33
C GLU A 120 -29.60 1.86 3.69
N LYS A 121 -28.44 2.49 3.82
CA LYS A 121 -28.12 3.79 3.21
C LYS A 121 -26.99 3.58 2.22
N TRP A 122 -27.16 4.13 1.03
CA TRP A 122 -26.12 4.10 0.00
C TRP A 122 -26.14 5.37 -0.85
N PHE A 123 -24.98 5.78 -1.32
CA PHE A 123 -24.81 6.99 -2.13
C PHE A 123 -23.76 6.73 -3.20
N PRO A 124 -23.99 7.20 -4.43
CA PRO A 124 -22.97 7.14 -5.46
C PRO A 124 -21.80 8.06 -5.15
N PHE A 125 -20.60 7.70 -5.57
CA PHE A 125 -19.45 8.58 -5.52
C PHE A 125 -18.70 8.62 -6.85
N TYR A 126 -17.99 9.70 -7.04
CA TYR A 126 -17.12 9.94 -8.17
C TYR A 126 -15.86 10.68 -7.72
N LEU A 127 -14.71 10.11 -8.06
CA LEU A 127 -13.41 10.66 -7.73
C LEU A 127 -12.53 10.75 -8.97
N VAL A 128 -11.60 11.68 -8.94
CA VAL A 128 -10.53 11.79 -9.93
C VAL A 128 -9.18 11.71 -9.25
N GLN A 129 -8.23 11.06 -9.92
CA GLN A 129 -6.86 10.97 -9.41
C GLN A 129 -6.21 12.34 -9.48
N THR A 130 -5.59 12.75 -8.36
CA THR A 130 -4.77 13.95 -8.35
C THR A 130 -3.38 13.62 -8.87
N GLN A 131 -2.83 14.49 -9.69
CA GLN A 131 -1.43 14.44 -10.10
C GLN A 131 -0.60 15.18 -9.05
N GLU A 132 0.43 14.52 -8.57
CA GLU A 132 1.49 15.18 -7.82
C GLU A 132 2.42 15.95 -8.75
#